data_3f7ce623ea2e7772b3e8d5198e933406
#
_entry.id   3f7ce623ea2e7772b3e8d5198e933406
#
_cell.length_a   1.000
_cell.length_b   1.000
_cell.length_c   1.000
_cell.angle_alpha   90.00
_cell.angle_beta   90.00
_cell.angle_gamma   90.00
#
_symmetry.space_group_name_H-M   'P 1'
#
loop_
_entity.id
_entity.type
_entity.pdbx_description
1 polymer ?
#
loop_
_entity_poly.entity_id
_entity_poly.type
_entity_poly.pdbx_seq_one_letter_code
_entity_poly.pdbx_strand_id
1 'polypeptide(L)'
;TPAAVLFPIVLRDHGQTVLLTQRTAHLRDHAGQISFPGGRVEVEDASPLHTALRETEEEIGLAREHLEVLGYLPEYRTGTGFRVTPVVALVTPPFELALDSFEVAEAFEVPLSFLLDPANHVHRETE
;
A
#
# COMPACT_ATOMS: atom_id res chain seq x y z
N THR A 1 -15.38 -3.56 8.70
CA THR A 1 -14.50 -2.44 9.04
C THR A 1 -13.88 -1.87 7.76
N PRO A 2 -14.18 -0.63 7.41
CA PRO A 2 -13.63 -0.05 6.19
C PRO A 2 -12.16 0.30 6.35
N ALA A 3 -11.40 0.04 5.28
CA ALA A 3 -9.98 0.35 5.20
C ALA A 3 -9.64 0.77 3.78
N ALA A 4 -8.47 1.37 3.61
CA ALA A 4 -8.01 1.77 2.28
C ALA A 4 -6.50 1.55 2.21
N VAL A 5 -6.05 1.15 1.03
CA VAL A 5 -4.62 0.98 0.78
C VAL A 5 -4.24 1.74 -0.47
N LEU A 6 -2.97 2.12 -0.55
CA LEU A 6 -2.44 2.73 -1.75
C LEU A 6 -1.74 1.64 -2.57
N PHE A 7 -2.01 1.64 -3.87
CA PHE A 7 -1.30 0.79 -4.83
C PHE A 7 -0.33 1.72 -5.56
N PRO A 8 0.91 1.90 -5.06
CA PRO A 8 1.80 2.94 -5.57
C PRO A 8 2.68 2.39 -6.67
N ILE A 9 2.42 2.83 -7.88
CA ILE A 9 3.20 2.44 -9.06
C ILE A 9 4.31 3.45 -9.26
N VAL A 10 5.55 3.03 -9.09
CA VAL A 10 6.70 3.92 -9.21
C VAL A 10 7.20 3.91 -10.65
N LEU A 11 7.39 5.11 -11.19
CA LEU A 11 7.84 5.26 -12.57
C LEU A 11 9.37 5.20 -12.61
N ARG A 12 9.92 4.06 -13.03
CA ARG A 12 11.36 3.85 -13.14
C ARG A 12 11.77 3.72 -14.60
N ASP A 13 13.03 4.04 -14.90
CA ASP A 13 13.54 3.96 -16.27
C ASP A 13 13.52 2.54 -16.80
N HIS A 14 13.73 1.56 -15.92
CA HIS A 14 13.78 0.15 -16.31
C HIS A 14 12.40 -0.52 -16.29
N GLY A 15 11.35 0.24 -16.05
CA GLY A 15 9.97 -0.28 -15.98
C GLY A 15 9.31 0.10 -14.67
N GLN A 16 7.98 0.03 -14.65
CA GLN A 16 7.25 0.38 -13.43
C GLN A 16 7.43 -0.67 -12.35
N THR A 17 7.50 -0.20 -11.12
CA THR A 17 7.53 -1.06 -9.94
C THR A 17 6.37 -0.70 -9.03
N VAL A 18 6.14 -1.54 -8.01
CA VAL A 18 5.13 -1.26 -6.99
C VAL A 18 5.83 -1.25 -5.65
N LEU A 19 5.53 -0.22 -4.86
CA LEU A 19 6.14 -0.04 -3.54
C LEU A 19 5.32 -0.81 -2.51
N LEU A 20 6.00 -1.70 -1.79
CA LEU A 20 5.39 -2.53 -0.76
C LEU A 20 6.10 -2.30 0.56
N THR A 21 5.43 -2.68 1.65
CA THR A 21 6.01 -2.58 2.99
C THR A 21 5.98 -3.93 3.67
N GLN A 22 6.89 -4.10 4.63
CA GLN A 22 6.88 -5.25 5.52
C GLN A 22 6.60 -4.76 6.93
N ARG A 23 5.60 -5.34 7.59
CA ARG A 23 5.23 -4.96 8.95
C ARG A 23 6.29 -5.47 9.91
N THR A 24 6.49 -4.73 11.00
CA THR A 24 7.46 -5.13 12.00
C THR A 24 7.00 -6.37 12.75
N ALA A 25 7.96 -7.11 13.30
CA ALA A 25 7.66 -8.37 13.99
C ALA A 25 6.98 -8.16 15.34
N HIS A 26 7.08 -6.97 15.92
CA HIS A 26 6.48 -6.72 17.23
C HIS A 26 5.04 -6.23 17.16
N LEU A 27 4.48 -6.07 15.95
CA LEU A 27 3.07 -5.70 15.82
C LEU A 27 2.19 -6.89 16.17
N ARG A 28 1.05 -6.59 16.78
CA ARG A 28 0.13 -7.62 17.23
C ARG A 28 -0.49 -8.38 16.06
N ASP A 29 -0.94 -7.63 15.04
CA ASP A 29 -1.62 -8.21 13.90
C ASP A 29 -0.70 -8.20 12.69
N HIS A 30 -0.67 -9.33 11.96
CA HIS A 30 0.04 -9.44 10.68
C HIS A 30 1.53 -9.14 10.79
N ALA A 31 2.15 -9.52 11.94
CA ALA A 31 3.58 -9.30 12.15
C ALA A 31 4.40 -9.94 11.03
N GLY A 32 5.35 -9.18 10.48
CA GLY A 32 6.22 -9.66 9.41
C GLY A 32 5.58 -9.76 8.05
N GLN A 33 4.30 -9.45 7.92
CA GLN A 33 3.57 -9.57 6.66
C GLN A 33 3.93 -8.44 5.68
N ILE A 34 3.92 -8.79 4.41
CA ILE A 34 4.12 -7.80 3.33
C ILE A 34 2.76 -7.29 2.89
N SER A 35 2.64 -5.98 2.74
CA SER A 35 1.38 -5.38 2.37
C SER A 35 1.58 -4.06 1.63
N PHE A 36 0.49 -3.57 1.05
CA PHE A 36 0.44 -2.20 0.54
C PHE A 36 0.33 -1.23 1.72
N PRO A 37 0.88 -0.01 1.58
CA PRO A 37 0.67 0.99 2.64
C PRO A 37 -0.81 1.34 2.74
N GLY A 38 -1.31 1.47 3.98
CA GLY A 38 -2.71 1.78 4.18
C GLY A 38 -3.15 1.46 5.60
N GLY A 39 -4.44 1.59 5.84
CA GLY A 39 -5.00 1.33 7.16
C GLY A 39 -6.49 1.57 7.21
N ARG A 40 -7.01 1.62 8.43
CA ARG A 40 -8.44 1.82 8.65
C ARG A 40 -8.89 3.22 8.30
N VAL A 41 -10.09 3.31 7.76
CA VAL A 41 -10.74 4.60 7.55
C VAL A 41 -11.15 5.14 8.91
N GLU A 42 -10.76 6.39 9.20
CA GLU A 42 -11.10 7.03 10.46
C GLU A 42 -12.16 8.08 10.24
N VAL A 43 -12.78 8.49 11.34
CA VAL A 43 -13.90 9.44 11.29
C VAL A 43 -13.52 10.73 10.56
N GLU A 44 -12.29 11.17 10.73
CA GLU A 44 -11.82 12.41 10.10
C GLU A 44 -11.52 12.27 8.62
N ASP A 45 -11.45 11.05 8.12
CA ASP A 45 -11.10 10.83 6.72
C ASP A 45 -12.27 11.16 5.83
N ALA A 46 -12.06 12.07 4.88
CA ALA A 46 -13.12 12.50 3.98
C ALA A 46 -13.54 11.39 2.99
N SER A 47 -12.61 10.45 2.73
CA SER A 47 -12.84 9.41 1.72
C SER A 47 -11.79 8.33 1.89
N PRO A 48 -11.97 7.15 1.26
CA PRO A 48 -10.91 6.14 1.24
C PRO A 48 -9.61 6.66 0.64
N LEU A 49 -9.70 7.56 -0.34
CA LEU A 49 -8.50 8.21 -0.89
C LEU A 49 -7.74 8.95 0.19
N HIS A 50 -8.44 9.71 1.01
CA HIS A 50 -7.82 10.45 2.11
C HIS A 50 -7.11 9.50 3.07
N THR A 51 -7.76 8.37 3.41
CA THR A 51 -7.18 7.36 4.28
C THR A 51 -5.89 6.81 3.70
N ALA A 52 -5.92 6.41 2.42
CA ALA A 52 -4.76 5.81 1.78
C ALA A 52 -3.58 6.78 1.75
N LEU A 53 -3.84 8.04 1.44
CA LEU A 53 -2.77 9.05 1.39
C LEU A 53 -2.21 9.35 2.77
N ARG A 54 -3.09 9.48 3.77
CA ARG A 54 -2.67 9.76 5.14
C ARG A 54 -1.81 8.64 5.70
N GLU A 55 -2.29 7.39 5.56
CA GLU A 55 -1.56 6.25 6.09
C GLU A 55 -0.21 6.06 5.40
N THR A 56 -0.17 6.30 4.10
CA THR A 56 1.08 6.17 3.35
C THR A 56 2.10 7.18 3.85
N GLU A 57 1.68 8.42 4.09
CA GLU A 57 2.58 9.43 4.62
C GLU A 57 3.04 9.09 6.02
N GLU A 58 2.13 8.57 6.87
CA GLU A 58 2.48 8.21 8.23
C GLU A 58 3.44 7.01 8.27
N GLU A 59 3.18 6.01 7.46
CA GLU A 59 3.95 4.76 7.51
C GLU A 59 5.32 4.86 6.86
N ILE A 60 5.41 5.50 5.70
CA ILE A 60 6.65 5.50 4.94
C ILE A 60 7.13 6.91 4.56
N GLY A 61 6.43 7.94 4.98
CA GLY A 61 6.87 9.31 4.73
C GLY A 61 6.75 9.77 3.29
N LEU A 62 5.96 9.07 2.48
CA LEU A 62 5.78 9.43 1.08
C LEU A 62 4.71 10.52 0.98
N ALA A 63 5.14 11.73 0.62
CA ALA A 63 4.25 12.88 0.57
C ALA A 63 3.40 12.84 -0.69
N ARG A 64 2.17 13.35 -0.58
CA ARG A 64 1.23 13.31 -1.69
C ARG A 64 1.66 14.13 -2.90
N GLU A 65 2.62 15.05 -2.73
CA GLU A 65 3.10 15.84 -3.86
C GLU A 65 3.84 14.99 -4.89
N HIS A 66 4.29 13.78 -4.49
CA HIS A 66 4.94 12.85 -5.41
C HIS A 66 3.94 11.91 -6.07
N LEU A 67 2.66 12.04 -5.75
CA LEU A 67 1.65 11.08 -6.16
C LEU A 67 0.68 11.70 -7.15
N GLU A 68 0.33 10.90 -8.16
CA GLU A 68 -0.78 11.24 -9.05
C GLU A 68 -1.81 10.13 -8.93
N VAL A 69 -2.96 10.44 -8.34
CA VAL A 69 -4.00 9.46 -8.11
C VAL A 69 -4.71 9.16 -9.43
N LEU A 70 -4.79 7.86 -9.77
CA LEU A 70 -5.45 7.43 -10.99
C LEU A 70 -6.90 7.02 -10.76
N GLY A 71 -7.22 6.46 -9.58
CA GLY A 71 -8.57 6.06 -9.28
C GLY A 71 -8.59 4.90 -8.31
N TYR A 72 -9.78 4.29 -8.19
CA TYR A 72 -10.01 3.17 -7.28
C TYR A 72 -10.06 1.85 -8.04
N LEU A 73 -9.62 0.79 -7.39
CA LEU A 73 -9.92 -0.58 -7.82
C LEU A 73 -11.13 -1.08 -7.04
N PRO A 74 -11.75 -2.19 -7.49
CA PRO A 74 -12.89 -2.73 -6.74
C PRO A 74 -12.53 -3.07 -5.31
N GLU A 75 -13.46 -2.77 -4.40
CA GLU A 75 -13.34 -3.10 -3.00
C GLU A 75 -13.27 -4.61 -2.82
N TYR A 76 -12.46 -5.06 -1.86
CA TYR A 76 -12.41 -6.48 -1.54
C TYR A 76 -12.47 -6.66 -0.03
N ARG A 77 -12.81 -7.89 0.40
CA ARG A 77 -12.92 -8.22 1.81
C ARG A 77 -11.79 -9.15 2.22
N THR A 78 -11.28 -8.92 3.42
CA THR A 78 -10.26 -9.80 3.99
C THR A 78 -10.90 -10.81 4.92
N GLY A 79 -10.16 -11.88 5.22
CA GLY A 79 -10.64 -12.87 6.17
C GLY A 79 -10.79 -12.34 7.59
N THR A 80 -10.20 -11.19 7.88
CA THR A 80 -10.29 -10.55 9.19
C THR A 80 -11.42 -9.54 9.27
N GLY A 81 -12.27 -9.45 8.25
CA GLY A 81 -13.47 -8.61 8.29
C GLY A 81 -13.31 -7.21 7.77
N PHE A 82 -12.17 -6.88 7.15
CA PHE A 82 -11.97 -5.56 6.56
C PHE A 82 -12.57 -5.50 5.15
N ARG A 83 -13.14 -4.33 4.84
CA ARG A 83 -13.53 -3.99 3.48
C ARG A 83 -12.50 -2.99 2.98
N VAL A 84 -11.66 -3.42 2.04
CA VAL A 84 -10.50 -2.64 1.62
C VAL A 84 -10.73 -2.01 0.27
N THR A 85 -10.55 -0.70 0.20
CA THR A 85 -10.64 0.07 -1.05
C THR A 85 -9.23 0.37 -1.52
N PRO A 86 -8.77 -0.21 -2.66
CA PRO A 86 -7.45 0.13 -3.19
C PRO A 86 -7.51 1.43 -3.99
N VAL A 87 -6.51 2.28 -3.76
CA VAL A 87 -6.36 3.53 -4.49
C VAL A 87 -5.09 3.43 -5.32
N VAL A 88 -5.20 3.55 -6.63
CA VAL A 88 -4.05 3.45 -7.53
C VAL A 88 -3.45 4.82 -7.74
N ALA A 89 -2.14 4.94 -7.57
CA ALA A 89 -1.44 6.20 -7.79
C ALA A 89 -0.10 5.95 -8.47
N LEU A 90 0.31 6.90 -9.29
CA LEU A 90 1.65 6.93 -9.85
C LEU A 90 2.56 7.71 -8.92
N VAL A 91 3.78 7.21 -8.73
CA VAL A 91 4.78 7.85 -7.88
C VAL A 91 5.93 8.30 -8.77
N THR A 92 6.23 9.58 -8.74
CA THR A 92 7.26 10.16 -9.60
C THR A 92 8.54 10.40 -8.81
N PRO A 93 9.64 9.71 -9.16
CA PRO A 93 10.94 9.96 -8.52
C PRO A 93 11.48 11.32 -8.95
N PRO A 94 12.41 11.92 -8.17
CA PRO A 94 12.96 11.36 -6.95
C PRO A 94 12.07 11.63 -5.74
N PHE A 95 12.15 10.72 -4.78
CA PHE A 95 11.46 10.89 -3.50
C PHE A 95 12.29 10.19 -2.42
N GLU A 96 12.07 10.59 -1.17
CA GLU A 96 12.72 9.98 -0.03
C GLU A 96 11.66 9.43 0.90
N LEU A 97 11.95 8.29 1.48
CA LEU A 97 11.04 7.66 2.44
C LEU A 97 11.56 7.85 3.85
N ALA A 98 10.62 7.95 4.80
CA ALA A 98 10.93 8.03 6.21
C ALA A 98 9.99 7.05 6.90
N LEU A 99 10.50 5.86 7.19
CA LEU A 99 9.68 4.78 7.73
C LEU A 99 9.35 5.02 9.20
N ASP A 100 8.09 4.74 9.57
CA ASP A 100 7.71 4.63 10.97
C ASP A 100 8.28 3.32 11.48
N SER A 101 9.39 3.37 12.19
CA SER A 101 10.14 2.19 12.57
C SER A 101 9.39 1.27 13.54
N PHE A 102 8.34 1.75 14.17
CA PHE A 102 7.52 0.90 15.03
C PHE A 102 6.63 -0.02 14.20
N GLU A 103 6.07 0.49 13.09
CA GLU A 103 5.12 -0.27 12.29
C GLU A 103 5.73 -0.91 11.05
N VAL A 104 6.72 -0.26 10.44
CA VAL A 104 7.26 -0.69 9.15
C VAL A 104 8.73 -1.04 9.29
N ALA A 105 9.04 -2.31 9.03
CA ALA A 105 10.42 -2.78 9.09
C ALA A 105 11.18 -2.41 7.82
N GLU A 106 10.49 -2.44 6.67
CA GLU A 106 11.15 -2.24 5.39
C GLU A 106 10.15 -1.79 4.35
N ALA A 107 10.60 -0.97 3.40
CA ALA A 107 9.85 -0.64 2.21
C ALA A 107 10.70 -1.02 1.00
N PHE A 108 10.09 -1.63 -0.01
CA PHE A 108 10.83 -2.13 -1.16
C PHE A 108 9.94 -2.13 -2.40
N GLU A 109 10.58 -2.24 -3.56
CA GLU A 109 9.87 -2.21 -4.84
C GLU A 109 9.93 -3.57 -5.51
N VAL A 110 8.81 -3.95 -6.11
CA VAL A 110 8.67 -5.20 -6.87
C VAL A 110 8.25 -4.81 -8.28
N PRO A 111 8.81 -5.43 -9.33
CA PRO A 111 8.36 -5.09 -10.68
C PRO A 111 6.85 -5.29 -10.82
N LEU A 112 6.19 -4.33 -11.43
CA LEU A 112 4.75 -4.42 -11.65
C LEU A 112 4.41 -5.66 -12.45
N SER A 113 5.25 -6.01 -13.45
CA SER A 113 5.02 -7.19 -14.26
C SER A 113 5.02 -8.46 -13.42
N PHE A 114 5.82 -8.51 -12.35
CA PHE A 114 5.83 -9.66 -11.45
C PHE A 114 4.48 -9.81 -10.75
N LEU A 115 3.92 -8.70 -10.27
CA LEU A 115 2.64 -8.73 -9.58
C LEU A 115 1.49 -9.07 -10.51
N LEU A 116 1.58 -8.68 -11.78
CA LEU A 116 0.52 -8.94 -12.74
C LEU A 116 0.60 -10.33 -13.36
N ASP A 117 1.70 -11.05 -13.15
CA ASP A 117 1.86 -12.40 -13.68
C ASP A 117 0.94 -13.36 -12.92
N PRO A 118 0.00 -14.04 -13.60
CA PRO A 118 -0.93 -14.93 -12.91
C PRO A 118 -0.24 -16.03 -12.11
N ALA A 119 0.95 -16.46 -12.51
CA ALA A 119 1.68 -17.50 -11.78
C ALA A 119 2.05 -17.07 -10.38
N ASN A 120 2.15 -15.77 -10.13
CA ASN A 120 2.52 -15.25 -8.81
C ASN A 120 1.31 -14.99 -7.93
N HIS A 121 0.10 -15.31 -8.40
CA HIS A 121 -1.14 -15.06 -7.66
C HIS A 121 -1.76 -16.33 -7.11
N VAL A 122 -1.04 -17.45 -7.23
CA VAL A 122 -1.58 -18.76 -6.86
C VAL A 122 -2.02 -18.84 -5.40
N HIS A 123 -1.33 -18.13 -4.53
CA HIS A 123 -1.59 -18.21 -3.09
C HIS A 123 -2.63 -17.23 -2.58
N ARG A 124 -3.19 -16.44 -3.45
CA ARG A 124 -4.05 -15.35 -3.01
C ARG A 124 -5.38 -15.80 -2.46
N GLU A 125 -5.93 -16.85 -3.01
CA GLU A 125 -7.24 -17.28 -2.57
C GLU A 125 -7.23 -17.92 -1.18
N THR A 126 -6.06 -18.11 -0.60
CA THR A 126 -5.97 -18.65 0.75
C THR A 126 -5.95 -17.59 1.84
N GLU A 127 -5.92 -16.34 1.46
CA GLU A 127 -5.84 -15.27 2.43
C GLU A 127 -7.12 -15.02 3.19
#